data_0ab6b934f95e4f3b9f826e9e47ac7667
#
_entry.id   0ab6b934f95e4f3b9f826e9e47ac7667
#
_cell.length_a   1.000
_cell.length_b   1.000
_cell.length_c   1.000
_cell.angle_alpha   90.00
_cell.angle_beta   90.00
_cell.angle_gamma   90.00
#
_symmetry.space_group_name_H-M   'P 1'
#
loop_
_entity.id
_entity.type
_entity.pdbx_description
1 polymer ?
#
loop_
_entity_poly.entity_id
_entity_poly.type
_entity_poly.pdbx_seq_one_letter_code
_entity_poly.pdbx_strand_id
1 'polypeptide(L)'
;MSSLERPVPKECRLDADRLAQEIGSAVQSLCAGLADDLSDGASGAAALVVGVSVPGVVDEDEGRVRRSETLGLQDAPLASLVRQSLSSQAAEVPGLSGDLEVRVYQDAGCGAWAESQWGAAGRNCLYLAVGARISSAVLLGGAPVLGEGWAGQVGRILVPDPDWSGERARLEDVASVCAMVRRHTAGMLDDSAGSSGSGATAPASGGCDDASGESLTQCASGLEALLGAIGSGDREARRVWETGLDCLAELVAHGVGLLGPLDVVVNSELMRADEAAFLEPLRRRVADLVGDLPAPRLMAARLGATAPALGAAGRALAGWK
;
A
#
# COMPACT_ATOMS: atom_id res chain seq x y z
N MET A 1 22.64 6.36 3.47
CA MET A 1 21.37 5.76 3.94
C MET A 1 21.40 4.29 3.58
N SER A 2 21.43 3.41 4.57
CA SER A 2 21.43 1.95 4.37
C SER A 2 20.00 1.44 4.22
N SER A 3 19.77 0.48 3.37
CA SER A 3 18.47 -0.17 3.18
C SER A 3 18.64 -1.69 3.20
N LEU A 4 17.61 -2.35 3.71
CA LEU A 4 17.54 -3.81 3.76
C LEU A 4 16.14 -4.22 3.31
N GLU A 5 16.06 -5.10 2.33
CA GLU A 5 14.81 -5.68 1.87
C GLU A 5 14.80 -7.18 2.16
N ARG A 6 13.78 -7.65 2.85
CA ARG A 6 13.56 -9.06 3.17
C ARG A 6 12.08 -9.39 3.01
N PRO A 7 11.74 -10.58 2.47
CA PRO A 7 10.37 -11.05 2.49
C PRO A 7 9.92 -11.29 3.93
N VAL A 8 8.67 -10.94 4.25
CA VAL A 8 8.07 -11.29 5.53
C VAL A 8 7.79 -12.80 5.52
N PRO A 9 8.38 -13.59 6.44
CA PRO A 9 8.15 -15.03 6.49
C PRO A 9 6.67 -15.36 6.70
N LYS A 10 6.20 -16.47 6.10
CA LYS A 10 4.80 -16.90 6.21
C LYS A 10 4.38 -17.15 7.67
N GLU A 11 5.33 -17.59 8.49
CA GLU A 11 5.14 -17.86 9.92
C GLU A 11 4.88 -16.61 10.76
N CYS A 12 5.21 -15.42 10.24
CA CYS A 12 4.92 -14.14 10.90
C CYS A 12 3.46 -13.70 10.69
N ARG A 13 2.75 -14.35 9.78
CA ARG A 13 1.33 -14.10 9.59
C ARG A 13 0.56 -14.70 10.75
N LEU A 14 -0.46 -13.98 11.23
CA LEU A 14 -1.27 -14.34 12.39
C LEU A 14 -0.48 -14.35 13.72
N ASP A 15 0.80 -14.00 13.71
CA ASP A 15 1.69 -14.05 14.88
C ASP A 15 2.43 -12.71 15.04
N ALA A 16 1.90 -11.84 15.91
CA ALA A 16 2.46 -10.51 16.14
C ALA A 16 3.82 -10.56 16.85
N ASP A 17 4.06 -11.58 17.69
CA ASP A 17 5.34 -11.73 18.38
C ASP A 17 6.46 -12.11 17.41
N ARG A 18 6.21 -13.05 16.51
CA ARG A 18 7.16 -13.40 15.45
C ARG A 18 7.41 -12.24 14.51
N LEU A 19 6.36 -11.52 14.10
CA LEU A 19 6.53 -10.32 13.27
C LEU A 19 7.40 -9.29 13.99
N ALA A 20 7.19 -9.05 15.27
CA ALA A 20 8.00 -8.14 16.07
C ALA A 20 9.47 -8.57 16.18
N GLN A 21 9.73 -9.88 16.30
CA GLN A 21 11.09 -10.44 16.28
C GLN A 21 11.79 -10.23 14.94
N GLU A 22 11.09 -10.44 13.83
CA GLU A 22 11.64 -10.19 12.48
C GLU A 22 11.94 -8.70 12.26
N ILE A 23 11.04 -7.81 12.69
CA ILE A 23 11.29 -6.37 12.65
C ILE A 23 12.52 -6.04 13.51
N GLY A 24 12.62 -6.57 14.73
CA GLY A 24 13.77 -6.38 15.61
C GLY A 24 15.08 -6.82 14.96
N SER A 25 15.10 -8.02 14.36
CA SER A 25 16.26 -8.55 13.63
C SER A 25 16.66 -7.69 12.42
N ALA A 26 15.67 -7.15 11.69
CA ALA A 26 15.95 -6.26 10.57
C ALA A 26 16.56 -4.93 11.04
N VAL A 27 16.03 -4.34 12.11
CA VAL A 27 16.56 -3.11 12.72
C VAL A 27 18.01 -3.33 13.19
N GLN A 28 18.30 -4.43 13.87
CA GLN A 28 19.66 -4.77 14.31
C GLN A 28 20.63 -4.90 13.14
N SER A 29 20.20 -5.59 12.09
CA SER A 29 21.04 -5.74 10.89
C SER A 29 21.39 -4.39 10.26
N LEU A 30 20.44 -3.45 10.26
CA LEU A 30 20.66 -2.07 9.79
C LEU A 30 21.60 -1.30 10.72
N CYS A 31 21.42 -1.42 12.04
CA CYS A 31 22.28 -0.76 13.03
C CYS A 31 23.71 -1.30 12.98
N ALA A 32 23.89 -2.62 12.83
CA ALA A 32 25.21 -3.23 12.71
C ALA A 32 25.96 -2.71 11.47
N GLY A 33 25.25 -2.51 10.35
CA GLY A 33 25.84 -1.93 9.14
C GLY A 33 26.19 -0.44 9.25
N LEU A 34 25.69 0.25 10.27
CA LEU A 34 25.97 1.67 10.55
C LEU A 34 27.01 1.87 11.67
N ALA A 35 27.41 0.79 12.37
CA ALA A 35 28.30 0.87 13.53
C ALA A 35 29.64 1.50 13.18
N ASP A 36 30.19 1.25 12.00
CA ASP A 36 31.44 1.83 11.51
C ASP A 36 31.30 3.35 11.27
N ASP A 37 30.13 3.80 10.77
CA ASP A 37 29.84 5.21 10.54
C ASP A 37 29.58 5.99 11.86
N LEU A 38 29.10 5.31 12.91
CA LEU A 38 28.79 5.89 14.21
C LEU A 38 30.02 6.00 15.14
N SER A 39 31.06 5.21 14.88
CA SER A 39 32.27 5.18 15.70
C SER A 39 33.15 6.44 15.57
N ASP A 40 33.03 7.18 14.47
CA ASP A 40 33.89 8.33 14.17
C ASP A 40 33.43 9.68 14.73
N GLY A 41 32.30 9.80 15.42
CA GLY A 41 31.81 11.13 15.80
C GLY A 41 30.97 11.30 17.06
N ALA A 42 30.45 10.27 17.69
CA ALA A 42 29.53 10.41 18.81
C ALA A 42 30.00 9.73 20.09
N SER A 43 30.58 10.51 20.98
CA SER A 43 30.90 10.07 22.36
C SER A 43 29.70 10.13 23.32
N GLY A 44 28.50 9.84 22.85
CA GLY A 44 27.25 9.87 23.62
C GLY A 44 26.35 8.67 23.35
N ALA A 45 25.50 8.30 24.31
CA ALA A 45 24.45 7.31 24.13
C ALA A 45 23.52 7.76 23.01
N ALA A 46 23.48 7.00 21.91
CA ALA A 46 22.58 7.29 20.81
C ALA A 46 21.16 6.79 21.13
N ALA A 47 20.15 7.66 20.97
CA ALA A 47 18.75 7.26 21.02
C ALA A 47 18.37 6.54 19.70
N LEU A 48 17.56 5.48 19.79
CA LEU A 48 17.01 4.78 18.63
C LEU A 48 15.52 5.08 18.48
N VAL A 49 15.16 5.67 17.37
CA VAL A 49 13.75 5.90 17.02
C VAL A 49 13.38 4.99 15.84
N VAL A 50 12.41 4.11 16.05
CA VAL A 50 11.94 3.14 15.06
C VAL A 50 10.53 3.49 14.62
N GLY A 51 10.36 3.81 13.35
CA GLY A 51 9.05 3.94 12.72
C GLY A 51 8.72 2.68 11.93
N VAL A 52 7.59 2.06 12.23
CA VAL A 52 7.08 0.87 11.54
C VAL A 52 5.82 1.24 10.76
N SER A 53 5.81 0.98 9.46
CA SER A 53 4.61 1.13 8.65
C SER A 53 3.98 -0.23 8.37
N VAL A 54 2.67 -0.35 8.56
CA VAL A 54 1.94 -1.59 8.34
C VAL A 54 0.67 -1.36 7.52
N PRO A 55 0.28 -2.31 6.67
CA PRO A 55 -0.99 -2.24 5.96
C PRO A 55 -2.15 -2.53 6.90
N GLY A 56 -3.22 -1.74 6.82
CA GLY A 56 -4.43 -1.97 7.59
C GLY A 56 -4.88 -0.78 8.44
N VAL A 57 -5.62 -1.08 9.49
CA VAL A 57 -6.14 -0.12 10.46
C VAL A 57 -5.21 -0.05 11.66
N VAL A 58 -4.64 1.11 11.91
CA VAL A 58 -3.63 1.33 12.97
C VAL A 58 -4.13 2.42 13.91
N ASP A 59 -4.09 2.13 15.19
CA ASP A 59 -4.14 3.12 16.24
C ASP A 59 -2.71 3.63 16.48
N GLU A 60 -2.42 4.79 15.91
CA GLU A 60 -1.06 5.35 15.95
C GLU A 60 -0.68 5.86 17.35
N ASP A 61 -1.67 6.29 18.15
CA ASP A 61 -1.44 6.79 19.51
C ASP A 61 -1.09 5.64 20.47
N GLU A 62 -1.78 4.50 20.33
CA GLU A 62 -1.50 3.30 21.13
C GLU A 62 -0.38 2.42 20.53
N GLY A 63 0.05 2.68 19.30
CA GLY A 63 1.00 1.85 18.58
C GLY A 63 0.48 0.43 18.32
N ARG A 64 -0.83 0.31 18.04
CA ARG A 64 -1.58 -0.92 17.95
C ARG A 64 -2.11 -1.14 16.55
N VAL A 65 -1.92 -2.33 16.00
CA VAL A 65 -2.59 -2.77 14.75
C VAL A 65 -3.96 -3.28 15.12
N ARG A 66 -5.00 -2.48 14.89
CA ARG A 66 -6.37 -2.89 15.15
C ARG A 66 -6.83 -4.00 14.22
N ARG A 67 -6.45 -3.90 12.95
CA ARG A 67 -6.75 -4.92 11.94
C ARG A 67 -5.84 -4.82 10.74
N SER A 68 -5.20 -5.92 10.39
CA SER A 68 -4.46 -6.09 9.14
C SER A 68 -4.81 -7.41 8.51
N GLU A 69 -5.56 -7.40 7.41
CA GLU A 69 -5.88 -8.64 6.67
C GLU A 69 -4.64 -9.20 5.98
N THR A 70 -3.76 -8.33 5.49
CA THR A 70 -2.50 -8.72 4.85
C THR A 70 -1.58 -9.49 5.80
N LEU A 71 -1.50 -9.06 7.06
CA LEU A 71 -0.68 -9.71 8.09
C LEU A 71 -1.47 -10.71 8.94
N GLY A 72 -2.80 -10.78 8.77
CA GLY A 72 -3.68 -11.60 9.59
C GLY A 72 -3.72 -11.17 11.06
N LEU A 73 -3.38 -9.92 11.36
CA LEU A 73 -3.32 -9.40 12.72
C LEU A 73 -4.64 -8.74 13.13
N GLN A 74 -5.01 -8.97 14.37
CA GLN A 74 -6.15 -8.32 15.00
C GLN A 74 -5.78 -7.88 16.40
N ASP A 75 -6.00 -6.60 16.70
CA ASP A 75 -5.78 -5.96 18.00
C ASP A 75 -4.38 -6.21 18.61
N ALA A 76 -3.33 -6.16 17.77
CA ALA A 76 -1.96 -6.47 18.14
C ALA A 76 -1.21 -5.21 18.65
N PRO A 77 -0.61 -5.22 19.87
CA PRO A 77 0.16 -4.10 20.42
C PRO A 77 1.59 -4.04 19.83
N LEU A 78 1.68 -3.87 18.52
CA LEU A 78 2.91 -4.09 17.76
C LEU A 78 4.08 -3.22 18.22
N ALA A 79 3.84 -1.94 18.58
CA ALA A 79 4.90 -1.06 19.08
C ALA A 79 5.56 -1.61 20.36
N SER A 80 4.74 -2.14 21.28
CA SER A 80 5.24 -2.73 22.53
C SER A 80 6.02 -4.01 22.27
N LEU A 81 5.54 -4.87 21.38
CA LEU A 81 6.21 -6.13 21.02
C LEU A 81 7.56 -5.88 20.32
N VAL A 82 7.60 -4.95 19.38
CA VAL A 82 8.87 -4.55 18.73
C VAL A 82 9.84 -3.94 19.72
N ARG A 83 9.36 -3.06 20.62
CA ARG A 83 10.21 -2.50 21.71
C ARG A 83 10.77 -3.59 22.60
N GLN A 84 9.96 -4.57 23.00
CA GLN A 84 10.39 -5.70 23.82
C GLN A 84 11.44 -6.56 23.08
N SER A 85 11.21 -6.86 21.80
CA SER A 85 12.15 -7.60 20.96
C SER A 85 13.52 -6.88 20.90
N LEU A 86 13.53 -5.59 20.60
CA LEU A 86 14.75 -4.79 20.54
C LEU A 86 15.45 -4.67 21.89
N SER A 87 14.70 -4.50 22.98
CA SER A 87 15.29 -4.39 24.34
C SER A 87 15.94 -5.71 24.79
N SER A 88 15.37 -6.86 24.44
CA SER A 88 15.95 -8.16 24.77
C SER A 88 17.25 -8.44 24.00
N GLN A 89 17.47 -7.78 22.89
CA GLN A 89 18.60 -7.94 21.99
C GLN A 89 19.57 -6.74 22.07
N ALA A 90 19.28 -5.75 22.91
CA ALA A 90 20.06 -4.49 23.00
C ALA A 90 21.54 -4.67 23.37
N ALA A 91 21.89 -5.79 24.02
CA ALA A 91 23.29 -6.14 24.33
C ALA A 91 24.14 -6.45 23.06
N GLU A 92 23.49 -6.69 21.94
CA GLU A 92 24.15 -7.07 20.68
C GLU A 92 24.34 -5.87 19.72
N VAL A 93 23.76 -4.70 20.05
CA VAL A 93 23.90 -3.50 19.20
C VAL A 93 24.88 -2.52 19.87
N PRO A 94 26.13 -2.39 19.38
CA PRO A 94 27.11 -1.47 19.93
C PRO A 94 26.59 -0.02 19.90
N GLY A 95 26.68 0.69 21.03
CA GLY A 95 26.29 2.10 21.14
C GLY A 95 24.82 2.36 21.43
N LEU A 96 23.97 1.34 21.53
CA LEU A 96 22.56 1.48 21.88
C LEU A 96 22.38 1.49 23.42
N SER A 97 22.75 2.59 24.05
CA SER A 97 22.59 2.78 25.50
C SER A 97 21.60 3.92 25.82
N GLY A 98 20.97 4.48 24.80
CA GLY A 98 20.01 5.58 24.92
C GLY A 98 18.55 5.11 24.91
N ASP A 99 17.65 6.11 24.83
CA ASP A 99 16.23 5.87 24.78
C ASP A 99 15.81 5.13 23.49
N LEU A 100 14.91 4.15 23.63
CA LEU A 100 14.29 3.40 22.54
C LEU A 100 12.83 3.80 22.39
N GLU A 101 12.48 4.41 21.26
CA GLU A 101 11.11 4.69 20.90
C GLU A 101 10.69 3.90 19.66
N VAL A 102 9.52 3.26 19.74
CA VAL A 102 8.92 2.52 18.61
C VAL A 102 7.54 3.08 18.35
N ARG A 103 7.27 3.49 17.12
CA ARG A 103 5.98 3.98 16.66
C ARG A 103 5.49 3.15 15.47
N VAL A 104 4.19 2.89 15.43
CA VAL A 104 3.55 2.13 14.35
C VAL A 104 2.55 3.02 13.63
N TYR A 105 2.56 2.98 12.31
CA TYR A 105 1.79 3.85 11.45
C TYR A 105 1.11 3.06 10.33
N GLN A 106 0.03 3.61 9.78
CA GLN A 106 -0.59 3.10 8.57
C GLN A 106 0.29 3.41 7.35
N ASP A 107 0.48 2.42 6.47
CA ASP A 107 1.38 2.45 5.32
C ASP A 107 1.06 3.57 4.32
N ALA A 108 -0.20 3.72 3.90
CA ALA A 108 -0.59 4.77 2.98
C ALA A 108 -0.39 6.17 3.57
N GLY A 109 -0.64 6.34 4.88
CA GLY A 109 -0.37 7.59 5.60
C GLY A 109 1.11 7.95 5.62
N CYS A 110 1.97 6.94 5.81
CA CYS A 110 3.42 7.10 5.71
C CYS A 110 3.85 7.44 4.28
N GLY A 111 3.33 6.72 3.30
CA GLY A 111 3.62 6.99 1.88
C GLY A 111 3.23 8.41 1.47
N ALA A 112 2.06 8.85 1.84
CA ALA A 112 1.58 10.21 1.61
C ALA A 112 2.50 11.26 2.23
N TRP A 113 2.88 11.04 3.49
CA TRP A 113 3.76 11.95 4.21
C TRP A 113 5.15 12.03 3.55
N ALA A 114 5.75 10.88 3.21
CA ALA A 114 7.04 10.83 2.53
C ALA A 114 7.01 11.55 1.18
N GLU A 115 5.98 11.30 0.37
CA GLU A 115 5.80 11.97 -0.92
C GLU A 115 5.63 13.48 -0.74
N SER A 116 5.04 13.95 0.37
CA SER A 116 4.91 15.38 0.64
C SER A 116 6.21 16.05 1.11
N GLN A 117 7.14 15.28 1.68
CA GLN A 117 8.43 15.81 2.14
C GLN A 117 9.50 15.75 1.05
N TRP A 118 9.54 14.65 0.28
CA TRP A 118 10.66 14.34 -0.60
C TRP A 118 10.25 13.91 -2.02
N GLY A 119 8.95 13.76 -2.27
CA GLY A 119 8.44 13.19 -3.50
C GLY A 119 7.64 14.15 -4.38
N ALA A 120 6.49 13.69 -4.83
CA ALA A 120 5.63 14.40 -5.79
C ALA A 120 4.51 15.21 -5.12
N ALA A 121 4.13 14.89 -3.87
CA ALA A 121 2.97 15.47 -3.22
C ALA A 121 3.23 16.85 -2.62
N GLY A 122 2.18 17.68 -2.59
CA GLY A 122 2.12 18.87 -1.74
C GLY A 122 1.66 18.53 -0.32
N ARG A 123 1.51 19.58 0.52
CA ARG A 123 1.00 19.44 1.89
C ARG A 123 -0.48 19.04 1.96
N ASN A 124 -1.22 19.22 0.88
CA ASN A 124 -2.60 18.79 0.72
C ASN A 124 -2.66 17.86 -0.48
N CYS A 125 -2.93 16.59 -0.25
CA CYS A 125 -2.99 15.59 -1.31
C CYS A 125 -3.86 14.39 -0.92
N LEU A 126 -4.35 13.71 -1.94
CA LEU A 126 -4.85 12.34 -1.86
C LEU A 126 -3.75 11.41 -2.38
N TYR A 127 -3.19 10.59 -1.53
CA TYR A 127 -2.29 9.51 -1.91
C TYR A 127 -3.09 8.24 -2.15
N LEU A 128 -2.91 7.61 -3.30
CA LEU A 128 -3.60 6.40 -3.71
C LEU A 128 -2.57 5.30 -4.01
N ALA A 129 -2.54 4.28 -3.17
CA ALA A 129 -1.72 3.09 -3.37
C ALA A 129 -2.56 1.99 -4.02
N VAL A 130 -2.17 1.58 -5.23
CA VAL A 130 -2.83 0.52 -6.01
C VAL A 130 -1.81 -0.57 -6.29
N GLY A 131 -1.81 -1.59 -5.45
CA GLY A 131 -0.92 -2.75 -5.54
C GLY A 131 -1.73 -4.05 -5.50
N ALA A 132 -1.31 -5.02 -4.69
CA ALA A 132 -2.10 -6.23 -4.42
C ALA A 132 -3.46 -5.89 -3.78
N ARG A 133 -3.51 -4.81 -3.02
CA ARG A 133 -4.70 -4.20 -2.44
C ARG A 133 -4.76 -2.72 -2.82
N ILE A 134 -5.85 -2.05 -2.45
CA ILE A 134 -6.01 -0.60 -2.65
C ILE A 134 -6.17 0.07 -1.29
N SER A 135 -5.30 1.04 -1.02
CA SER A 135 -5.40 1.90 0.15
C SER A 135 -5.16 3.37 -0.24
N SER A 136 -5.57 4.28 0.60
CA SER A 136 -5.31 5.70 0.38
C SER A 136 -4.98 6.42 1.68
N ALA A 137 -4.46 7.64 1.55
CA ALA A 137 -4.35 8.58 2.65
C ALA A 137 -4.61 10.00 2.16
N VAL A 138 -5.26 10.78 2.98
CA VAL A 138 -5.46 12.21 2.75
C VAL A 138 -4.53 12.98 3.67
N LEU A 139 -3.74 13.89 3.11
CA LEU A 139 -2.97 14.88 3.85
C LEU A 139 -3.67 16.23 3.78
N LEU A 140 -3.85 16.85 4.93
CA LEU A 140 -4.31 18.22 5.04
C LEU A 140 -3.32 19.01 5.91
N GLY A 141 -2.76 20.08 5.35
CA GLY A 141 -1.73 20.85 6.03
C GLY A 141 -0.42 20.09 6.30
N GLY A 142 -0.19 18.95 5.64
CA GLY A 142 0.96 18.06 5.84
C GLY A 142 0.76 17.01 6.93
N ALA A 143 -0.44 16.91 7.51
CA ALA A 143 -0.79 15.88 8.48
C ALA A 143 -1.78 14.89 7.86
N PRO A 144 -1.64 13.57 8.11
CA PRO A 144 -2.60 12.59 7.63
C PRO A 144 -3.91 12.68 8.41
N VAL A 145 -5.02 12.52 7.68
CA VAL A 145 -6.35 12.35 8.27
C VAL A 145 -6.49 10.91 8.71
N LEU A 146 -6.56 10.67 10.02
CA LEU A 146 -6.51 9.32 10.59
C LEU A 146 -7.89 8.67 10.69
N GLY A 147 -8.95 9.43 11.06
CA GLY A 147 -10.29 8.88 11.23
C GLY A 147 -10.30 7.67 12.18
N GLU A 148 -9.66 7.80 13.33
CA GLU A 148 -9.46 6.69 14.31
C GLU A 148 -8.74 5.46 13.70
N GLY A 149 -7.89 5.68 12.69
CA GLY A 149 -7.17 4.64 11.96
C GLY A 149 -7.96 4.03 10.79
N TRP A 150 -9.24 4.39 10.60
CA TRP A 150 -10.08 3.83 9.54
C TRP A 150 -10.04 4.62 8.23
N ALA A 151 -9.56 5.86 8.23
CA ALA A 151 -9.44 6.63 7.01
C ALA A 151 -8.53 5.92 6.00
N GLY A 152 -8.86 6.04 4.72
CA GLY A 152 -8.04 5.48 3.64
C GLY A 152 -8.29 4.01 3.30
N GLN A 153 -9.24 3.31 3.96
CA GLN A 153 -9.61 1.93 3.65
C GLN A 153 -10.51 1.85 2.40
N VAL A 154 -10.14 2.59 1.35
CA VAL A 154 -10.95 2.76 0.13
C VAL A 154 -11.11 1.48 -0.68
N GLY A 155 -10.17 0.56 -0.61
CA GLY A 155 -10.25 -0.73 -1.29
C GLY A 155 -11.45 -1.57 -0.86
N ARG A 156 -12.02 -1.29 0.31
CA ARG A 156 -13.18 -1.99 0.88
C ARG A 156 -14.54 -1.41 0.46
N ILE A 157 -14.55 -0.28 -0.23
CA ILE A 157 -15.78 0.35 -0.72
C ILE A 157 -16.39 -0.58 -1.79
N LEU A 158 -17.71 -0.76 -1.70
CA LEU A 158 -18.43 -1.54 -2.70
C LEU A 158 -18.71 -0.71 -3.95
N VAL A 159 -18.29 -1.22 -5.08
CA VAL A 159 -18.52 -0.68 -6.42
C VAL A 159 -19.40 -1.64 -7.23
N PRO A 160 -20.04 -1.20 -8.33
CA PRO A 160 -20.69 -2.15 -9.25
C PRO A 160 -19.67 -3.20 -9.73
N ASP A 161 -20.08 -4.47 -9.72
CA ASP A 161 -19.23 -5.55 -10.25
C ASP A 161 -19.25 -5.49 -11.79
N PRO A 162 -18.11 -5.27 -12.46
CA PRO A 162 -18.08 -5.21 -13.92
C PRO A 162 -18.22 -6.56 -14.60
N ASP A 163 -18.09 -7.65 -13.86
CA ASP A 163 -18.18 -9.03 -14.37
C ASP A 163 -19.58 -9.63 -14.13
N TRP A 164 -20.35 -9.09 -13.16
CA TRP A 164 -21.67 -9.58 -12.78
C TRP A 164 -22.69 -8.46 -12.67
N SER A 165 -23.62 -8.42 -13.64
CA SER A 165 -24.66 -7.38 -13.68
C SER A 165 -25.58 -7.43 -12.47
N GLY A 166 -25.71 -6.28 -11.79
CA GLY A 166 -26.55 -6.10 -10.61
C GLY A 166 -25.89 -6.47 -9.29
N GLU A 167 -24.69 -7.05 -9.31
CA GLU A 167 -23.92 -7.35 -8.12
C GLU A 167 -22.95 -6.21 -7.76
N ARG A 168 -22.35 -6.31 -6.59
CA ARG A 168 -21.34 -5.37 -6.10
C ARG A 168 -20.12 -6.13 -5.60
N ALA A 169 -18.95 -5.61 -5.93
CA ALA A 169 -17.68 -6.12 -5.47
C ALA A 169 -16.93 -5.05 -4.67
N ARG A 170 -15.90 -5.42 -3.91
CA ARG A 170 -15.01 -4.43 -3.32
C ARG A 170 -14.15 -3.79 -4.41
N LEU A 171 -13.84 -2.51 -4.27
CA LEU A 171 -12.98 -1.81 -5.20
C LEU A 171 -11.66 -2.56 -5.45
N GLU A 172 -11.05 -3.09 -4.39
CA GLU A 172 -9.79 -3.86 -4.49
C GLU A 172 -9.95 -5.19 -5.23
N ASP A 173 -11.14 -5.79 -5.23
CA ASP A 173 -11.43 -7.03 -5.96
C ASP A 173 -11.69 -6.79 -7.45
N VAL A 174 -11.86 -5.53 -7.86
CA VAL A 174 -12.06 -5.09 -9.24
C VAL A 174 -10.82 -4.43 -9.82
N ALA A 175 -10.22 -3.49 -9.10
CA ALA A 175 -9.27 -2.50 -9.62
C ALA A 175 -7.86 -2.59 -9.03
N SER A 176 -7.58 -3.51 -8.07
CA SER A 176 -6.19 -3.76 -7.66
C SER A 176 -5.40 -4.46 -8.77
N VAL A 177 -4.07 -4.37 -8.75
CA VAL A 177 -3.21 -5.06 -9.72
C VAL A 177 -3.51 -6.56 -9.75
N CYS A 178 -3.55 -7.20 -8.57
CA CYS A 178 -3.84 -8.64 -8.48
C CYS A 178 -5.26 -8.98 -8.91
N ALA A 179 -6.24 -8.11 -8.69
CA ALA A 179 -7.61 -8.31 -9.15
C ALA A 179 -7.70 -8.25 -10.68
N MET A 180 -7.09 -7.25 -11.31
CA MET A 180 -7.07 -7.15 -12.77
C MET A 180 -6.38 -8.35 -13.41
N VAL A 181 -5.25 -8.81 -12.86
CA VAL A 181 -4.55 -10.02 -13.33
C VAL A 181 -5.45 -11.26 -13.20
N ARG A 182 -6.08 -11.44 -12.04
CA ARG A 182 -6.99 -12.58 -11.78
C ARG A 182 -8.18 -12.58 -12.74
N ARG A 183 -8.84 -11.44 -12.95
CA ARG A 183 -9.97 -11.28 -13.86
C ARG A 183 -9.59 -11.61 -15.29
N HIS A 184 -8.44 -11.14 -15.76
CA HIS A 184 -7.92 -11.49 -17.07
C HIS A 184 -7.64 -12.99 -17.21
N THR A 185 -7.00 -13.61 -16.21
CA THR A 185 -6.71 -15.06 -16.24
C THR A 185 -7.99 -15.90 -16.23
N ALA A 186 -9.02 -15.50 -15.48
CA ALA A 186 -10.31 -16.18 -15.45
C ALA A 186 -11.00 -16.13 -16.82
N GLY A 187 -11.00 -14.97 -17.50
CA GLY A 187 -11.54 -14.82 -18.85
C GLY A 187 -10.87 -15.74 -19.88
N MET A 188 -9.53 -15.89 -19.80
CA MET A 188 -8.79 -16.81 -20.68
C MET A 188 -9.19 -18.28 -20.50
N LEU A 189 -9.56 -18.69 -19.28
CA LEU A 189 -10.01 -20.07 -18.99
C LEU A 189 -11.40 -20.34 -19.57
N ASP A 190 -12.32 -19.37 -19.50
CA ASP A 190 -13.67 -19.49 -20.06
C ASP A 190 -13.64 -19.55 -21.59
N ASP A 191 -12.80 -18.76 -22.25
CA ASP A 191 -12.61 -18.81 -23.70
C ASP A 191 -11.98 -20.13 -24.17
N SER A 192 -11.12 -20.75 -23.37
CA SER A 192 -10.46 -22.03 -23.67
C SER A 192 -11.39 -23.24 -23.44
N ALA A 193 -12.41 -23.10 -22.56
CA ALA A 193 -13.36 -24.14 -22.22
C ALA A 193 -14.52 -24.28 -23.24
N GLY A 194 -14.44 -23.60 -24.38
CA GLY A 194 -15.32 -23.60 -25.55
C GLY A 194 -16.59 -24.45 -25.48
N SER A 195 -17.74 -23.80 -25.21
CA SER A 195 -19.10 -24.27 -25.56
C SER A 195 -19.55 -25.61 -24.98
N SER A 196 -19.74 -25.71 -23.67
CA SER A 196 -20.74 -26.62 -23.12
C SER A 196 -21.30 -26.14 -21.79
N GLY A 197 -22.50 -25.56 -21.85
CA GLY A 197 -23.56 -25.68 -20.84
C GLY A 197 -23.40 -25.05 -19.47
N SER A 198 -24.10 -23.93 -19.28
CA SER A 198 -24.88 -23.54 -18.10
C SER A 198 -24.40 -24.05 -16.73
N GLY A 199 -23.89 -23.10 -15.94
CA GLY A 199 -23.68 -23.31 -14.51
C GLY A 199 -22.50 -22.50 -13.99
N ALA A 200 -22.35 -21.23 -14.37
CA ALA A 200 -21.39 -20.35 -13.74
C ALA A 200 -21.84 -20.05 -12.33
N THR A 201 -21.40 -20.86 -11.37
CA THR A 201 -21.31 -20.43 -9.98
C THR A 201 -20.35 -19.27 -9.89
N ALA A 202 -20.82 -18.15 -9.37
CA ALA A 202 -19.95 -17.01 -9.06
C ALA A 202 -18.66 -17.54 -8.43
N PRO A 203 -17.47 -17.14 -8.91
CA PRO A 203 -16.24 -17.48 -8.23
C PRO A 203 -16.39 -16.95 -6.81
N ALA A 204 -16.27 -17.83 -5.82
CA ALA A 204 -16.30 -17.44 -4.42
C ALA A 204 -15.37 -16.22 -4.31
N SER A 205 -15.83 -15.19 -3.59
CA SER A 205 -15.08 -13.96 -3.28
C SER A 205 -13.81 -14.32 -2.49
N GLY A 206 -12.90 -15.01 -3.17
CA GLY A 206 -11.56 -15.30 -2.71
C GLY A 206 -10.80 -14.00 -2.85
N GLY A 207 -10.85 -13.16 -1.80
CA GLY A 207 -9.96 -12.04 -1.66
C GLY A 207 -8.53 -12.53 -1.91
N CYS A 208 -7.63 -11.63 -2.32
CA CYS A 208 -6.20 -11.88 -2.29
C CYS A 208 -5.76 -12.07 -0.82
N ASP A 209 -6.25 -13.15 -0.19
CA ASP A 209 -5.94 -13.47 1.20
C ASP A 209 -4.50 -13.92 1.35
N ASP A 210 -3.82 -14.15 0.23
CA ASP A 210 -2.44 -14.61 0.19
C ASP A 210 -1.52 -13.55 -0.41
N ALA A 211 -1.24 -12.47 0.35
CA ALA A 211 -0.15 -11.53 0.06
C ALA A 211 1.22 -12.14 0.42
N SER A 212 1.46 -13.41 0.09
CA SER A 212 2.79 -14.00 0.13
C SER A 212 3.67 -13.34 -0.94
N GLY A 213 4.99 -13.32 -0.74
CA GLY A 213 5.91 -12.83 -1.74
C GLY A 213 5.76 -13.54 -3.10
N GLU A 214 5.32 -14.81 -3.10
CA GLU A 214 4.97 -15.57 -4.29
C GLU A 214 3.76 -14.99 -5.02
N SER A 215 2.72 -14.55 -4.29
CA SER A 215 1.55 -13.88 -4.85
C SER A 215 1.90 -12.54 -5.51
N LEU A 216 2.78 -11.74 -4.90
CA LEU A 216 3.25 -10.48 -5.50
C LEU A 216 4.07 -10.71 -6.77
N THR A 217 4.92 -11.73 -6.79
CA THR A 217 5.70 -12.10 -7.98
C THR A 217 4.77 -12.60 -9.10
N GLN A 218 3.74 -13.38 -8.77
CA GLN A 218 2.74 -13.83 -9.72
C GLN A 218 1.90 -12.66 -10.24
N CYS A 219 1.52 -11.71 -9.39
CA CYS A 219 0.82 -10.51 -9.82
C CYS A 219 1.68 -9.66 -10.76
N ALA A 220 2.99 -9.54 -10.50
CA ALA A 220 3.89 -8.77 -11.35
C ALA A 220 4.04 -9.39 -12.77
N SER A 221 4.27 -10.71 -12.84
CA SER A 221 4.35 -11.41 -14.13
C SER A 221 2.99 -11.44 -14.85
N GLY A 222 1.90 -11.58 -14.12
CA GLY A 222 0.54 -11.51 -14.65
C GLY A 222 0.19 -10.12 -15.19
N LEU A 223 0.69 -9.05 -14.58
CA LEU A 223 0.51 -7.69 -15.08
C LEU A 223 1.22 -7.50 -16.44
N GLU A 224 2.42 -8.03 -16.60
CA GLU A 224 3.12 -7.99 -17.90
C GLU A 224 2.34 -8.75 -18.98
N ALA A 225 1.78 -9.92 -18.64
CA ALA A 225 0.93 -10.67 -19.54
C ALA A 225 -0.34 -9.90 -19.94
N LEU A 226 -1.02 -9.27 -18.97
CA LEU A 226 -2.18 -8.42 -19.21
C LEU A 226 -1.84 -7.25 -20.13
N LEU A 227 -0.74 -6.53 -19.87
CA LEU A 227 -0.31 -5.41 -20.72
C LEU A 227 0.09 -5.87 -22.11
N GLY A 228 0.73 -7.03 -22.25
CA GLY A 228 1.04 -7.64 -23.54
C GLY A 228 -0.22 -8.01 -24.32
N ALA A 229 -1.24 -8.57 -23.66
CA ALA A 229 -2.53 -8.89 -24.26
C ALA A 229 -3.27 -7.63 -24.74
N ILE A 230 -3.27 -6.55 -23.96
CA ILE A 230 -3.81 -5.25 -24.36
C ILE A 230 -3.11 -4.74 -25.62
N GLY A 231 -1.78 -4.82 -25.66
CA GLY A 231 -0.95 -4.40 -26.80
C GLY A 231 -1.22 -5.22 -28.07
N SER A 232 -1.56 -6.49 -27.94
CA SER A 232 -1.96 -7.36 -29.07
C SER A 232 -3.42 -7.19 -29.52
N GLY A 233 -4.20 -6.36 -28.82
CA GLY A 233 -5.59 -6.06 -29.16
C GLY A 233 -6.62 -7.00 -28.55
N ASP A 234 -6.25 -7.76 -27.53
CA ASP A 234 -7.17 -8.63 -26.79
C ASP A 234 -8.31 -7.80 -26.17
N ARG A 235 -9.56 -8.21 -26.47
CA ARG A 235 -10.75 -7.46 -26.07
C ARG A 235 -11.06 -7.62 -24.59
N GLU A 236 -10.85 -8.81 -24.05
CA GLU A 236 -11.11 -9.10 -22.66
C GLU A 236 -10.07 -8.44 -21.75
N ALA A 237 -8.79 -8.53 -22.11
CA ALA A 237 -7.73 -7.80 -21.41
C ALA A 237 -8.01 -6.30 -21.36
N ARG A 238 -8.46 -5.73 -22.49
CA ARG A 238 -8.84 -4.32 -22.56
C ARG A 238 -10.06 -4.01 -21.67
N ARG A 239 -11.09 -4.85 -21.68
CA ARG A 239 -12.29 -4.69 -20.84
C ARG A 239 -11.91 -4.67 -19.34
N VAL A 240 -11.07 -5.62 -18.92
CA VAL A 240 -10.59 -5.68 -17.53
C VAL A 240 -9.85 -4.41 -17.14
N TRP A 241 -8.97 -3.93 -18.02
CA TRP A 241 -8.20 -2.70 -17.79
C TRP A 241 -9.09 -1.47 -17.69
N GLU A 242 -9.98 -1.26 -18.69
CA GLU A 242 -10.87 -0.10 -18.75
C GLU A 242 -11.80 -0.04 -17.54
N THR A 243 -12.43 -1.15 -17.17
CA THR A 243 -13.32 -1.19 -15.99
C THR A 243 -12.59 -0.96 -14.68
N GLY A 244 -11.34 -1.41 -14.56
CA GLY A 244 -10.49 -1.09 -13.41
C GLY A 244 -10.19 0.42 -13.32
N LEU A 245 -9.85 1.05 -14.45
CA LEU A 245 -9.63 2.49 -14.52
C LEU A 245 -10.90 3.30 -14.20
N ASP A 246 -12.07 2.84 -14.68
CA ASP A 246 -13.35 3.49 -14.38
C ASP A 246 -13.61 3.52 -12.88
N CYS A 247 -13.44 2.39 -12.18
CA CYS A 247 -13.62 2.32 -10.73
C CYS A 247 -12.62 3.21 -9.95
N LEU A 248 -11.35 3.28 -10.40
CA LEU A 248 -10.36 4.17 -9.79
C LEU A 248 -10.71 5.65 -10.03
N ALA A 249 -11.21 5.98 -11.21
CA ALA A 249 -11.62 7.34 -11.54
C ALA A 249 -12.84 7.79 -10.71
N GLU A 250 -13.83 6.91 -10.54
CA GLU A 250 -14.99 7.17 -9.67
C GLU A 250 -14.56 7.44 -8.22
N LEU A 251 -13.63 6.65 -7.68
CA LEU A 251 -13.08 6.89 -6.35
C LEU A 251 -12.46 8.29 -6.23
N VAL A 252 -11.63 8.67 -7.20
CA VAL A 252 -10.97 10.00 -7.21
C VAL A 252 -12.02 11.11 -7.34
N ALA A 253 -13.00 10.96 -8.23
CA ALA A 253 -14.07 11.94 -8.42
C ALA A 253 -14.91 12.14 -7.15
N HIS A 254 -15.24 11.06 -6.43
CA HIS A 254 -15.89 11.15 -5.12
C HIS A 254 -15.01 11.89 -4.10
N GLY A 255 -13.70 11.64 -4.11
CA GLY A 255 -12.72 12.37 -3.30
C GLY A 255 -12.74 13.86 -3.57
N VAL A 256 -12.80 14.27 -4.84
CA VAL A 256 -12.92 15.68 -5.24
C VAL A 256 -14.21 16.29 -4.71
N GLY A 257 -15.34 15.58 -4.81
CA GLY A 257 -16.62 16.04 -4.31
C GLY A 257 -16.66 16.25 -2.79
N LEU A 258 -15.87 15.49 -2.02
CA LEU A 258 -15.83 15.55 -0.56
C LEU A 258 -14.76 16.52 -0.02
N LEU A 259 -13.60 16.58 -0.67
CA LEU A 259 -12.38 17.22 -0.14
C LEU A 259 -11.94 18.42 -0.98
N GLY A 260 -12.58 18.65 -2.12
CA GLY A 260 -12.10 19.60 -3.13
C GLY A 260 -10.98 18.99 -4.01
N PRO A 261 -10.44 19.75 -4.96
CA PRO A 261 -9.47 19.28 -5.97
C PRO A 261 -8.06 19.18 -5.38
N LEU A 262 -7.86 18.26 -4.45
CA LEU A 262 -6.52 17.92 -3.92
C LEU A 262 -5.66 17.30 -5.02
N ASP A 263 -4.34 17.54 -4.97
CA ASP A 263 -3.41 16.78 -5.79
C ASP A 263 -3.54 15.28 -5.48
N VAL A 264 -3.58 14.45 -6.52
CA VAL A 264 -3.67 12.99 -6.39
C VAL A 264 -2.33 12.37 -6.77
N VAL A 265 -1.69 11.71 -5.82
CA VAL A 265 -0.41 11.02 -6.04
C VAL A 265 -0.68 9.53 -6.08
N VAL A 266 -0.44 8.90 -7.23
CA VAL A 266 -0.71 7.48 -7.45
C VAL A 266 0.59 6.69 -7.33
N ASN A 267 0.63 5.77 -6.36
CA ASN A 267 1.70 4.78 -6.21
C ASN A 267 1.17 3.41 -6.65
N SER A 268 1.66 2.92 -7.78
CA SER A 268 1.16 1.66 -8.34
C SER A 268 2.14 1.02 -9.31
N GLU A 269 2.16 -0.31 -9.33
CA GLU A 269 2.82 -1.08 -10.38
C GLU A 269 2.13 -0.95 -11.75
N LEU A 270 0.88 -0.48 -11.80
CA LEU A 270 0.22 -0.12 -13.07
C LEU A 270 0.98 0.97 -13.84
N MET A 271 1.85 1.71 -13.16
CA MET A 271 2.78 2.68 -13.78
C MET A 271 3.84 2.01 -14.69
N ARG A 272 3.96 0.67 -14.68
CA ARG A 272 4.76 -0.08 -15.66
C ARG A 272 4.16 0.00 -17.08
N ALA A 273 2.83 0.14 -17.18
CA ALA A 273 2.25 0.73 -18.37
C ALA A 273 2.79 2.16 -18.50
N ASP A 274 3.06 2.62 -19.71
CA ASP A 274 3.49 4.00 -19.88
C ASP A 274 2.41 5.00 -19.38
N GLU A 275 2.78 6.25 -19.20
CA GLU A 275 1.86 7.30 -18.75
C GLU A 275 0.64 7.43 -19.68
N ALA A 276 0.83 7.18 -20.98
CA ALA A 276 -0.23 7.23 -21.98
C ALA A 276 -1.25 6.09 -21.82
N ALA A 277 -0.83 4.93 -21.30
CA ALA A 277 -1.71 3.78 -21.14
C ALA A 277 -2.44 3.76 -19.79
N PHE A 278 -1.90 4.38 -18.74
CA PHE A 278 -2.49 4.35 -17.41
C PHE A 278 -2.91 5.74 -16.90
N LEU A 279 -1.95 6.63 -16.66
CA LEU A 279 -2.23 7.87 -15.92
C LEU A 279 -3.04 8.87 -16.75
N GLU A 280 -2.76 8.97 -18.04
CA GLU A 280 -3.48 9.88 -18.94
C GLU A 280 -4.95 9.45 -19.17
N PRO A 281 -5.27 8.18 -19.40
CA PRO A 281 -6.65 7.71 -19.41
C PRO A 281 -7.38 7.91 -18.08
N LEU A 282 -6.69 7.75 -16.95
CA LEU A 282 -7.26 8.00 -15.62
C LEU A 282 -7.58 9.49 -15.42
N ARG A 283 -6.66 10.40 -15.81
CA ARG A 283 -6.89 11.86 -15.78
C ARG A 283 -8.13 12.27 -16.56
N ARG A 284 -8.29 11.75 -17.78
CA ARG A 284 -9.45 12.05 -18.63
C ARG A 284 -10.76 11.61 -17.98
N ARG A 285 -10.81 10.37 -17.49
CA ARG A 285 -12.00 9.84 -16.79
C ARG A 285 -12.37 10.66 -15.57
N VAL A 286 -11.38 11.03 -14.76
CA VAL A 286 -11.62 11.88 -13.59
C VAL A 286 -12.17 13.24 -14.02
N ALA A 287 -11.59 13.87 -15.04
CA ALA A 287 -12.06 15.15 -15.54
C ALA A 287 -13.51 15.07 -16.06
N ASP A 288 -13.86 14.00 -16.76
CA ASP A 288 -15.22 13.77 -17.24
C ASP A 288 -16.22 13.57 -16.09
N LEU A 289 -15.81 12.86 -15.02
CA LEU A 289 -16.67 12.57 -13.87
C LEU A 289 -16.88 13.76 -12.93
N VAL A 290 -15.87 14.61 -12.76
CA VAL A 290 -16.00 15.79 -11.90
C VAL A 290 -16.79 16.93 -12.56
N GLY A 291 -16.98 16.89 -13.88
CA GLY A 291 -17.80 17.84 -14.63
C GLY A 291 -17.35 19.29 -14.46
N ASP A 292 -18.21 20.12 -13.88
CA ASP A 292 -17.92 21.54 -13.66
C ASP A 292 -16.99 21.83 -12.47
N LEU A 293 -16.63 20.81 -11.67
CA LEU A 293 -15.66 20.99 -10.59
C LEU A 293 -14.24 21.06 -11.15
N PRO A 294 -13.33 21.79 -10.48
CA PRO A 294 -11.94 21.78 -10.89
C PRO A 294 -11.34 20.37 -10.84
N ALA A 295 -10.78 19.91 -11.94
CA ALA A 295 -10.12 18.61 -11.98
C ALA A 295 -8.82 18.62 -11.13
N PRO A 296 -8.57 17.56 -10.34
CA PRO A 296 -7.35 17.44 -9.56
C PRO A 296 -6.15 17.16 -10.47
N ARG A 297 -4.94 17.51 -10.03
CA ARG A 297 -3.73 17.06 -10.70
C ARG A 297 -3.42 15.64 -10.27
N LEU A 298 -3.41 14.71 -11.21
CA LEU A 298 -2.97 13.33 -10.97
C LEU A 298 -1.51 13.19 -11.39
N MET A 299 -0.69 12.63 -10.50
CA MET A 299 0.73 12.44 -10.75
C MET A 299 1.22 11.10 -10.19
N ALA A 300 2.29 10.58 -10.79
CA ALA A 300 2.95 9.39 -10.27
C ALA A 300 3.72 9.70 -8.98
N ALA A 301 3.70 8.77 -8.03
CA ALA A 301 4.57 8.79 -6.88
C ALA A 301 6.04 8.72 -7.31
N ARG A 302 6.93 9.45 -6.62
CA ARG A 302 8.36 9.46 -6.93
C ARG A 302 9.16 8.46 -6.10
N LEU A 303 8.72 8.21 -4.87
CA LEU A 303 9.44 7.34 -3.94
C LEU A 303 9.06 5.87 -4.08
N GLY A 304 7.94 5.58 -4.76
CA GLY A 304 7.50 4.22 -5.07
C GLY A 304 7.37 3.33 -3.83
N ALA A 305 7.88 2.10 -3.90
CA ALA A 305 7.75 1.11 -2.83
C ALA A 305 8.48 1.51 -1.53
N THR A 306 9.44 2.44 -1.58
CA THR A 306 10.18 2.87 -0.38
C THR A 306 9.44 3.95 0.42
N ALA A 307 8.42 4.58 -0.15
CA ALA A 307 7.69 5.68 0.47
C ALA A 307 7.13 5.34 1.88
N PRO A 308 6.48 4.18 2.12
CA PRO A 308 5.96 3.86 3.44
C PRO A 308 7.04 3.75 4.51
N ALA A 309 8.17 3.11 4.21
CA ALA A 309 9.28 2.95 5.16
C ALA A 309 9.94 4.31 5.48
N LEU A 310 10.22 5.12 4.46
CA LEU A 310 10.76 6.47 4.63
C LEU A 310 9.81 7.34 5.44
N GLY A 311 8.51 7.26 5.16
CA GLY A 311 7.50 8.03 5.86
C GLY A 311 7.36 7.62 7.32
N ALA A 312 7.42 6.33 7.63
CA ALA A 312 7.39 5.85 9.00
C ALA A 312 8.60 6.36 9.81
N ALA A 313 9.80 6.24 9.25
CA ALA A 313 11.03 6.73 9.88
C ALA A 313 10.98 8.26 10.09
N GLY A 314 10.59 9.02 9.04
CA GLY A 314 10.52 10.47 9.11
C GLY A 314 9.46 10.97 10.08
N ARG A 315 8.27 10.35 10.11
CA ARG A 315 7.20 10.70 11.08
C ARG A 315 7.60 10.37 12.51
N ALA A 316 8.25 9.22 12.72
CA ALA A 316 8.75 8.85 14.04
C ALA A 316 9.78 9.86 14.53
N LEU A 317 10.73 10.24 13.69
CA LEU A 317 11.76 11.23 14.01
C LEU A 317 11.17 12.64 14.25
N ALA A 318 10.22 13.08 13.44
CA ALA A 318 9.55 14.38 13.59
C ALA A 318 8.73 14.47 14.89
N GLY A 319 8.24 13.37 15.40
CA GLY A 319 7.54 13.28 16.68
C GLY A 319 8.44 13.07 17.89
N TRP A 320 9.72 12.79 17.69
CA TRP A 320 10.72 12.69 18.76
C TRP A 320 10.99 14.08 19.38
N LYS A 321 10.89 14.19 20.70
CA LYS A 321 11.11 15.44 21.44
C LYS A 321 12.26 15.29 22.43
#